data_936d8a6c05e5c4d6659c8aff4800d48b
#
_entry.id   936d8a6c05e5c4d6659c8aff4800d48b
#
_cell.length_a   1.000
_cell.length_b   1.000
_cell.length_c   1.000
_cell.angle_alpha   90.00
_cell.angle_beta   90.00
_cell.angle_gamma   90.00
#
_symmetry.space_group_name_H-M   'P 1'
#
loop_
_entity.id
_entity.type
_entity.pdbx_description
1 polymer ?
#
loop_
_entity_poly.entity_id
_entity_poly.type
_entity_poly.pdbx_seq_one_letter_code
_entity_poly.pdbx_strand_id
1 'polypeptide(L)' 'MKEQIINILREHPGLRKREIAGYLHVHHFKIISLLDEMEQEGLLMRKCHHDPANMEFYDEYYVRA' A
#
# COMPACT_ATOMS: atom_id res chain seq x y z
N MET A 1 6.29 1.79 12.47
CA MET A 1 5.41 2.13 11.34
C MET A 1 4.89 0.91 10.58
N LYS A 2 5.67 -0.17 10.50
CA LYS A 2 5.24 -1.39 9.78
C LYS A 2 3.96 -1.98 10.37
N GLU A 3 3.86 -2.06 11.69
CA GLU A 3 2.67 -2.60 12.36
C GLU A 3 1.41 -1.79 12.05
N GLN A 4 1.55 -0.48 11.98
CA GLN A 4 0.44 0.41 11.67
C GLN A 4 -0.06 0.16 10.24
N ILE A 5 0.85 -0.02 9.31
CA ILE A 5 0.51 -0.33 7.92
C ILE A 5 -0.23 -1.67 7.84
N ILE A 6 0.28 -2.68 8.55
CA ILE A 6 -0.36 -4.00 8.56
C ILE A 6 -1.77 -3.90 9.12
N ASN A 7 -1.96 -3.19 10.22
CA ASN A 7 -3.28 -3.03 10.83
C ASN A 7 -4.25 -2.29 9.91
N ILE A 8 -3.78 -1.24 9.26
CA ILE A 8 -4.58 -0.49 8.29
C ILE A 8 -5.04 -1.39 7.15
N LEU A 9 -4.13 -2.19 6.60
CA LEU A 9 -4.45 -3.05 5.47
C LEU A 9 -5.29 -4.26 5.85
N ARG A 10 -5.25 -4.70 7.10
CA ARG A 10 -6.16 -5.75 7.58
C ARG A 10 -7.59 -5.25 7.63
N GLU A 11 -7.78 -4.00 8.03
CA GLU A 11 -9.12 -3.39 8.10
C GLU A 11 -9.59 -2.90 6.73
N HIS A 12 -8.67 -2.46 5.89
CA HIS A 12 -8.96 -1.86 4.58
C HIS A 12 -8.07 -2.47 3.50
N PRO A 13 -8.30 -3.72 3.10
CA PRO A 13 -7.49 -4.34 2.05
C PRO A 13 -7.67 -3.63 0.71
N GLY A 14 -6.58 -3.55 -0.05
CA GLY A 14 -6.63 -2.95 -1.38
C GLY A 14 -6.41 -1.46 -1.42
N LEU A 15 -5.82 -0.88 -0.38
CA LEU A 15 -5.49 0.55 -0.37
C LEU A 15 -4.29 0.85 -1.26
N ARG A 16 -4.31 2.03 -1.86
CA ARG A 16 -3.16 2.58 -2.59
C ARG A 16 -2.20 3.23 -1.59
N LYS A 17 -0.93 3.43 -2.02
CA LYS A 17 0.08 4.04 -1.15
C LYS A 17 -0.35 5.40 -0.59
N ARG A 18 -1.01 6.22 -1.41
CA ARG A 18 -1.48 7.55 -0.96
C ARG A 18 -2.55 7.44 0.12
N GLU A 19 -3.41 6.43 0.01
CA GLU A 19 -4.44 6.19 1.00
C GLU A 19 -3.83 5.72 2.32
N ILE A 20 -2.85 4.82 2.24
CA ILE A 20 -2.12 4.36 3.44
C ILE A 20 -1.43 5.55 4.10
N ALA A 21 -0.76 6.39 3.32
CA ALA A 21 -0.10 7.59 3.83
C ALA A 21 -1.10 8.54 4.51
N GLY A 22 -2.30 8.66 3.94
CA GLY A 22 -3.37 9.45 4.53
C GLY A 22 -3.78 8.97 5.91
N TYR A 23 -3.90 7.66 6.10
CA TYR A 23 -4.20 7.09 7.41
C TYR A 23 -3.10 7.36 8.42
N LEU A 24 -1.86 7.43 7.97
CA LEU A 24 -0.69 7.67 8.83
C LEU A 24 -0.38 9.15 9.02
N HIS A 25 -1.09 10.02 8.30
CA HIS A 25 -0.85 11.48 8.31
C HIS A 25 0.58 11.84 7.90
N VAL A 26 1.11 11.13 6.90
CA VAL A 26 2.44 11.41 6.33
C VAL A 26 2.33 11.51 4.81
N HIS A 27 3.34 12.11 4.19
CA HIS A 27 3.40 12.16 2.74
C HIS A 27 3.74 10.78 2.18
N HIS A 28 3.13 10.40 1.06
CA HIS A 28 3.32 9.06 0.50
C HIS A 28 4.78 8.75 0.16
N PHE A 29 5.59 9.75 -0.18
CA PHE A 29 7.02 9.52 -0.42
C PHE A 29 7.75 8.95 0.77
N LYS A 30 7.26 9.19 1.99
CA LYS A 30 7.91 8.67 3.19
C LYS A 30 7.70 7.19 3.39
N ILE A 31 6.66 6.62 2.78
CA ILE A 31 6.35 5.20 2.97
C ILE A 31 6.67 4.34 1.76
N ILE A 32 7.05 4.93 0.62
CA ILE A 32 7.34 4.15 -0.59
C ILE A 32 8.42 3.10 -0.33
N SER A 33 9.56 3.52 0.22
CA SER A 33 10.65 2.59 0.53
C SER A 33 10.25 1.54 1.55
N LEU A 34 9.44 1.95 2.53
CA LEU A 34 8.97 1.04 3.57
C LEU A 34 8.02 0.00 2.99
N LEU A 35 7.11 0.39 2.10
CA LEU A 35 6.21 -0.55 1.44
C LEU A 35 6.98 -1.55 0.59
N ASP A 36 8.00 -1.09 -0.14
CA ASP A 36 8.86 -1.98 -0.93
C ASP A 36 9.59 -2.97 -0.03
N GLU A 37 10.13 -2.50 1.07
CA GLU A 37 10.82 -3.36 2.04
C GLU A 37 9.87 -4.42 2.59
N MET A 38 8.67 -4.03 2.99
CA MET A 38 7.68 -4.96 3.53
C MET A 38 7.24 -5.98 2.49
N GLU A 39 7.12 -5.56 1.23
CA GLU A 39 6.81 -6.48 0.14
C GLU A 39 7.93 -7.50 -0.04
N GLN A 40 9.19 -7.05 -0.02
CA GLN A 40 10.35 -7.93 -0.13
C GLN A 40 10.46 -8.90 1.04
N GLU A 41 10.04 -8.47 2.23
CA GLU A 41 10.00 -9.31 3.41
C GLU A 41 8.84 -10.33 3.39
N GLY A 42 7.96 -10.22 2.42
CA GLY A 42 6.82 -11.13 2.31
C GLY A 42 5.65 -10.76 3.22
N LEU A 43 5.64 -9.56 3.78
CA LEU A 43 4.57 -9.09 4.65
C LEU A 43 3.38 -8.53 3.88
N LEU A 44 3.64 -7.96 2.72
CA LEU A 44 2.63 -7.34 1.86
C LEU A 44 2.65 -7.94 0.48
N MET A 45 1.48 -7.90 -0.16
CA MET A 45 1.31 -8.27 -1.56
C MET A 45 0.81 -7.04 -2.30
N ARG A 46 1.35 -6.81 -3.50
CA ARG A 46 0.96 -5.69 -4.34
C ARG A 46 0.29 -6.23 -5.61
N LYS A 47 -0.85 -5.65 -5.96
CA LYS A 47 -1.53 -5.95 -7.22
C LYS A 47 -1.59 -4.67 -8.05
N CYS A 48 -1.11 -4.73 -9.29
CA CYS A 48 -1.17 -3.63 -10.22
C CYS A 48 -2.49 -3.68 -10.97
N HIS A 49 -3.18 -2.54 -11.03
CA HIS A 49 -4.43 -2.38 -11.75
C HIS A 49 -4.30 -1.31 -12.82
N HIS A 50 -5.04 -1.47 -13.89
CA HIS A 50 -5.13 -0.49 -14.96
C HIS A 50 -6.50 0.16 -14.95
N ASP A 51 -6.53 1.49 -14.88
CA ASP A 51 -7.77 2.26 -14.96
C ASP A 51 -7.98 2.68 -16.41
N PRO A 52 -8.91 2.06 -17.15
CA PRO A 52 -9.10 2.38 -18.56
C PRO A 52 -9.68 3.78 -18.76
N ALA A 53 -10.39 4.33 -17.79
CA ALA A 53 -10.96 5.67 -17.90
C ALA A 53 -9.91 6.75 -17.92
N ASN A 54 -8.85 6.59 -17.13
CA ASN A 54 -7.76 7.56 -17.01
C ASN A 54 -6.46 7.11 -17.67
N MET A 55 -6.43 5.90 -18.21
CA MET A 55 -5.22 5.30 -18.79
C MET A 55 -4.06 5.28 -17.80
N GLU A 56 -4.36 5.11 -16.53
CA GLU A 56 -3.36 5.10 -15.45
C GLU A 56 -3.23 3.70 -14.85
N PHE A 57 -2.01 3.42 -14.38
CA PHE A 57 -1.75 2.22 -13.59
C PHE A 57 -1.62 2.61 -12.14
N TYR A 58 -2.14 1.79 -11.25
CA TYR A 58 -2.02 1.99 -9.82
C TYR A 58 -1.85 0.65 -9.10
N ASP A 59 -1.23 0.70 -7.92
CA ASP A 59 -0.98 -0.48 -7.12
C ASP A 59 -1.89 -0.49 -5.91
N GLU A 60 -2.47 -1.65 -5.62
CA GLU A 60 -3.24 -1.89 -4.40
C GLU A 60 -2.44 -2.84 -3.51
N TYR A 61 -2.40 -2.55 -2.23
CA TYR A 61 -1.63 -3.31 -1.26
C TYR A 61 -2.53 -4.16 -0.39
N TYR A 62 -2.06 -5.36 -0.07
CA TYR A 62 -2.77 -6.32 0.77
C TYR A 62 -1.79 -6.93 1.77
N VAL A 63 -2.28 -7.29 2.94
CA VAL A 63 -1.47 -8.06 3.88
C VAL A 63 -1.40 -9.50 3.36
N ARG A 64 -0.19 -10.01 3.29
CA ARG A 64 0.03 -11.39 2.86
C ARG A 64 -0.27 -12.33 4.03
N ALA A 65 -1.17 -13.26 3.79
CA ALA A 65 -1.55 -14.24 4.81
C ALA A 65 -0.51 -15.35 4.94
#